data_49763ecd56d212620eccab13ed7998f1
#
_entry.id   49763ecd56d212620eccab13ed7998f1
#
_cell.length_a   1.000
_cell.length_b   1.000
_cell.length_c   1.000
_cell.angle_alpha   90.00
_cell.angle_beta   90.00
_cell.angle_gamma   90.00
#
_symmetry.space_group_name_H-M   'P 1'
#
loop_
_entity.id
_entity.type
_entity.pdbx_description
1 polymer ?
#
loop_
_entity_poly.entity_id
_entity_poly.type
_entity_poly.pdbx_seq_one_letter_code
_entity_poly.pdbx_strand_id
1 'polypeptide(L)'
;MKKYPIEKRNKWKCPEETDAQILGGPNLVKPLHSLNPRTILGANTWNRMRKRGYYLAHYKCEICGADCSERGSMDFHELYSVDYKAGTATFSKAVAICKPCHNYYHSGRLVSLFKQKNVLYSKQRVLNVAEHGFKLIHDWNKAHPKETKLKAYQTLLELLKQEEIADKVEELIDKYEIEFWGEDTKNMAEWKEWKLIFGKKEYPTPYENYQAWEEAMKIASKNDTVRKASNPFKGGAYDEISAILKNTQ
;
A
#
# COMPACT_ATOMS: atom_id res chain seq x y z
N MET A 1 -4.60 20.59 20.60
CA MET A 1 -5.38 19.93 19.52
C MET A 1 -6.69 20.66 19.37
N LYS A 2 -6.98 21.29 18.22
CA LYS A 2 -8.32 21.85 17.96
C LYS A 2 -9.28 20.67 17.81
N LYS A 3 -10.18 20.49 18.78
CA LYS A 3 -11.31 19.54 18.64
C LYS A 3 -12.24 20.09 17.57
N TYR A 4 -12.45 19.36 16.50
CA TYR A 4 -13.49 19.69 15.53
C TYR A 4 -14.85 19.52 16.21
N PRO A 5 -15.77 20.50 16.07
CA PRO A 5 -17.10 20.43 16.71
C PRO A 5 -17.86 19.19 16.24
N ILE A 6 -18.49 18.50 17.17
CA ILE A 6 -19.28 17.27 16.93
C ILE A 6 -20.39 17.50 15.90
N GLU A 7 -20.96 18.69 15.86
CA GLU A 7 -22.03 19.09 14.92
C GLU A 7 -21.61 19.03 13.43
N LYS A 8 -20.30 19.14 13.12
CA LYS A 8 -19.80 18.96 11.75
C LYS A 8 -19.66 17.49 11.34
N ARG A 9 -19.69 16.54 12.28
CA ARG A 9 -19.63 15.10 11.98
C ARG A 9 -20.89 14.62 11.24
N ASN A 10 -22.06 15.15 11.58
CA ASN A 10 -23.35 14.71 11.04
C ASN A 10 -23.59 15.12 9.57
N LYS A 11 -22.76 16.01 9.00
CA LYS A 11 -22.87 16.42 7.59
C LYS A 11 -22.07 15.55 6.63
N TRP A 12 -21.22 14.66 7.12
CA TRP A 12 -20.42 13.78 6.30
C TRP A 12 -21.02 12.38 6.36
N LYS A 13 -21.57 11.93 5.23
CA LYS A 13 -22.00 10.52 5.11
C LYS A 13 -20.79 9.64 5.31
N CYS A 14 -20.88 8.67 6.20
CA CYS A 14 -19.99 7.54 6.23
C CYS A 14 -20.01 6.91 4.84
N PRO A 15 -18.90 6.41 4.28
CA PRO A 15 -18.99 5.53 3.13
C PRO A 15 -19.99 4.43 3.50
N GLU A 16 -21.16 4.46 2.85
CA GLU A 16 -22.25 3.52 3.16
C GLU A 16 -21.85 2.09 2.74
N GLU A 17 -20.79 1.98 1.93
CA GLU A 17 -20.28 0.72 1.41
C GLU A 17 -18.77 0.63 1.58
N THR A 18 -18.32 -0.53 2.03
CA THR A 18 -16.91 -0.90 2.04
C THR A 18 -16.49 -1.34 0.64
N ASP A 19 -15.29 -0.95 0.20
CA ASP A 19 -14.81 -1.21 -1.15
C ASP A 19 -13.66 -2.22 -1.14
N ALA A 20 -13.98 -3.51 -1.10
CA ALA A 20 -12.99 -4.58 -1.19
C ALA A 20 -12.26 -4.62 -2.55
N GLN A 21 -12.79 -4.00 -3.61
CA GLN A 21 -12.14 -3.93 -4.93
C GLN A 21 -10.78 -3.27 -4.85
N ILE A 22 -10.57 -2.39 -3.87
CA ILE A 22 -9.28 -1.74 -3.62
C ILE A 22 -8.17 -2.78 -3.42
N LEU A 23 -8.45 -3.94 -2.79
CA LEU A 23 -7.43 -4.97 -2.56
C LEU A 23 -6.92 -5.65 -3.83
N GLY A 24 -7.69 -5.62 -4.90
CA GLY A 24 -7.29 -6.12 -6.21
C GLY A 24 -6.54 -5.09 -7.08
N GLY A 25 -6.38 -3.87 -6.60
CA GLY A 25 -5.73 -2.80 -7.35
C GLY A 25 -4.19 -2.93 -7.42
N PRO A 26 -3.56 -2.29 -8.42
CA PRO A 26 -2.12 -2.31 -8.57
C PRO A 26 -1.44 -1.45 -7.50
N ASN A 27 -0.29 -1.92 -7.02
CA ASN A 27 0.65 -1.08 -6.28
C ASN A 27 1.39 -0.11 -7.21
N LEU A 28 2.02 0.91 -6.62
CA LEU A 28 2.95 1.73 -7.36
C LEU A 28 4.11 0.88 -7.87
N VAL A 29 4.39 0.96 -9.17
CA VAL A 29 5.44 0.18 -9.82
C VAL A 29 6.84 0.58 -9.34
N LYS A 30 7.79 -0.35 -9.40
CA LYS A 30 9.17 -0.13 -8.92
C LYS A 30 9.85 1.13 -9.49
N PRO A 31 9.75 1.44 -10.80
CA PRO A 31 10.33 2.67 -11.34
C PRO A 31 9.87 3.95 -10.64
N LEU A 32 8.69 3.95 -10.06
CA LEU A 32 8.09 5.11 -9.40
C LEU A 32 8.15 5.05 -7.87
N HIS A 33 8.79 4.03 -7.29
CA HIS A 33 9.01 4.01 -5.86
C HIS A 33 9.68 5.32 -5.40
N SER A 34 9.36 5.80 -4.21
CA SER A 34 9.74 7.10 -3.67
C SER A 34 8.98 8.30 -4.22
N LEU A 35 8.28 8.19 -5.36
CA LEU A 35 7.34 9.20 -5.83
C LEU A 35 5.96 8.89 -5.26
N ASN A 36 5.60 9.53 -4.16
CA ASN A 36 4.28 9.41 -3.55
C ASN A 36 3.80 10.78 -3.06
N PRO A 37 2.52 10.96 -2.75
CA PRO A 37 2.00 12.26 -2.32
C PRO A 37 2.72 12.84 -1.11
N ARG A 38 3.25 12.02 -0.21
CA ARG A 38 4.04 12.50 0.94
C ARG A 38 5.35 13.15 0.49
N THR A 39 6.04 12.55 -0.49
CA THR A 39 7.28 13.09 -1.05
C THR A 39 7.00 14.38 -1.85
N ILE A 40 5.94 14.37 -2.66
CA ILE A 40 5.57 15.49 -3.54
C ILE A 40 5.04 16.68 -2.76
N LEU A 41 4.16 16.46 -1.79
CA LEU A 41 3.47 17.50 -1.01
C LEU A 41 4.23 17.90 0.27
N GLY A 42 5.18 17.09 0.67
CA GLY A 42 5.87 17.20 1.95
C GLY A 42 5.08 16.60 3.13
N ALA A 43 5.80 16.15 4.15
CA ALA A 43 5.28 15.43 5.30
C ALA A 43 4.16 16.19 6.05
N ASN A 44 4.30 17.51 6.20
CA ASN A 44 3.31 18.32 6.93
C ASN A 44 1.96 18.37 6.21
N THR A 45 1.97 18.56 4.88
CA THR A 45 0.75 18.59 4.07
C THR A 45 0.10 17.22 4.05
N TRP A 46 0.88 16.16 3.81
CA TRP A 46 0.39 14.79 3.85
C TRP A 46 -0.22 14.41 5.22
N ASN A 47 0.42 14.79 6.31
CA ASN A 47 -0.11 14.54 7.66
C ASN A 47 -1.44 15.26 7.92
N ARG A 48 -1.65 16.47 7.37
CA ARG A 48 -2.94 17.16 7.48
C ARG A 48 -4.01 16.42 6.66
N MET A 49 -3.70 16.01 5.44
CA MET A 49 -4.61 15.24 4.57
C MET A 49 -4.98 13.91 5.24
N ARG A 50 -4.01 13.17 5.75
CA ARG A 50 -4.21 11.90 6.46
C ARG A 50 -5.16 12.05 7.66
N LYS A 51 -4.92 13.03 8.52
CA LYS A 51 -5.79 13.28 9.68
C LYS A 51 -7.22 13.64 9.26
N ARG A 52 -7.35 14.43 8.17
CA ARG A 52 -8.65 14.75 7.60
C ARG A 52 -9.31 13.51 7.00
N GLY A 53 -8.57 12.67 6.27
CA GLY A 53 -9.08 11.42 5.71
C GLY A 53 -9.62 10.49 6.79
N TYR A 54 -8.88 10.28 7.88
CA TYR A 54 -9.36 9.47 9.01
C TYR A 54 -10.66 10.01 9.61
N TYR A 55 -10.76 11.32 9.75
CA TYR A 55 -11.97 11.95 10.27
C TYR A 55 -13.15 11.78 9.31
N LEU A 56 -12.93 11.93 7.99
CA LEU A 56 -13.98 11.78 6.98
C LEU A 56 -14.46 10.32 6.88
N ALA A 57 -13.56 9.36 7.05
CA ALA A 57 -13.89 7.93 7.13
C ALA A 57 -14.50 7.53 8.48
N HIS A 58 -14.77 8.48 9.38
CA HIS A 58 -15.27 8.22 10.74
C HIS A 58 -14.42 7.21 11.52
N TYR A 59 -13.10 7.15 11.22
CA TYR A 59 -12.18 6.16 11.78
C TYR A 59 -12.58 4.72 11.47
N LYS A 60 -13.29 4.47 10.37
CA LYS A 60 -13.59 3.14 9.86
C LYS A 60 -12.75 2.86 8.61
N CYS A 61 -12.33 1.61 8.48
CA CYS A 61 -11.60 1.16 7.29
C CYS A 61 -12.52 1.21 6.05
N GLU A 62 -12.12 1.95 5.03
CA GLU A 62 -12.89 2.07 3.78
C GLU A 62 -12.91 0.77 2.95
N ILE A 63 -12.08 -0.24 3.31
CA ILE A 63 -12.06 -1.55 2.65
C ILE A 63 -12.94 -2.57 3.37
N CYS A 64 -12.78 -2.73 4.70
CA CYS A 64 -13.42 -3.81 5.45
C CYS A 64 -14.39 -3.32 6.53
N GLY A 65 -14.58 -2.02 6.71
CA GLY A 65 -15.48 -1.45 7.71
C GLY A 65 -15.00 -1.53 9.16
N ALA A 66 -13.83 -2.12 9.42
CA ALA A 66 -13.31 -2.26 10.78
C ALA A 66 -13.18 -0.90 11.49
N ASP A 67 -13.55 -0.87 12.77
CA ASP A 67 -13.33 0.30 13.63
C ASP A 67 -11.83 0.48 13.89
N CYS A 68 -11.33 1.67 13.59
CA CYS A 68 -9.97 2.09 13.73
C CYS A 68 -9.84 3.34 14.62
N SER A 69 -10.74 3.51 15.57
CA SER A 69 -10.74 4.64 16.52
C SER A 69 -9.53 4.65 17.45
N GLU A 70 -8.90 3.48 17.67
CA GLU A 70 -7.67 3.38 18.43
C GLU A 70 -6.49 4.04 17.72
N ARG A 71 -5.64 4.70 18.51
CA ARG A 71 -4.47 5.40 17.99
C ARG A 71 -3.50 4.43 17.31
N GLY A 72 -3.20 4.70 16.04
CA GLY A 72 -2.22 3.93 15.26
C GLY A 72 -2.79 2.70 14.55
N SER A 73 -4.10 2.43 14.66
CA SER A 73 -4.77 1.31 14.00
C SER A 73 -5.03 1.55 12.50
N MET A 74 -4.93 2.81 12.04
CA MET A 74 -5.28 3.25 10.69
C MET A 74 -4.08 3.82 9.94
N ASP A 75 -4.03 3.56 8.63
CA ASP A 75 -3.14 4.20 7.67
C ASP A 75 -3.94 4.95 6.59
N PHE A 76 -3.28 5.89 5.91
CA PHE A 76 -3.83 6.61 4.77
C PHE A 76 -3.04 6.19 3.54
N HIS A 77 -3.72 5.49 2.63
CA HIS A 77 -3.10 4.77 1.53
C HIS A 77 -3.47 5.40 0.19
N GLU A 78 -2.52 5.51 -0.70
CA GLU A 78 -2.66 6.07 -2.04
C GLU A 78 -3.11 5.00 -3.05
N LEU A 79 -4.08 5.34 -3.89
CA LEU A 79 -4.53 4.51 -5.00
C LEU A 79 -4.11 5.13 -6.33
N TYR A 80 -3.69 4.26 -7.24
CA TYR A 80 -3.18 4.63 -8.56
C TYR A 80 -3.91 3.85 -9.66
N SER A 81 -4.16 4.54 -10.77
CA SER A 81 -4.45 3.88 -12.04
C SER A 81 -3.13 3.72 -12.79
N VAL A 82 -2.78 2.49 -13.20
CA VAL A 82 -1.49 2.18 -13.84
C VAL A 82 -1.73 1.75 -15.27
N ASP A 83 -1.07 2.43 -16.21
CA ASP A 83 -0.94 2.00 -17.60
C ASP A 83 0.49 1.47 -17.82
N TYR A 84 0.63 0.15 -17.81
CA TYR A 84 1.92 -0.52 -17.93
C TYR A 84 2.58 -0.27 -19.29
N LYS A 85 1.78 -0.17 -20.36
CA LYS A 85 2.29 0.04 -21.72
C LYS A 85 2.73 1.48 -21.95
N ALA A 86 1.98 2.45 -21.44
CA ALA A 86 2.34 3.86 -21.52
C ALA A 86 3.39 4.28 -20.49
N GLY A 87 3.73 3.42 -19.51
CA GLY A 87 4.66 3.75 -18.45
C GLY A 87 4.13 4.85 -17.52
N THR A 88 2.84 4.86 -17.23
CA THR A 88 2.26 5.90 -16.37
C THR A 88 1.53 5.33 -15.18
N ALA A 89 1.67 5.98 -14.03
CA ALA A 89 0.80 5.78 -12.88
C ALA A 89 0.13 7.11 -12.52
N THR A 90 -1.19 7.12 -12.48
CA THR A 90 -1.96 8.32 -12.14
C THR A 90 -2.50 8.20 -10.74
N PHE A 91 -2.18 9.15 -9.87
CA PHE A 91 -2.79 9.23 -8.54
C PHE A 91 -4.30 9.47 -8.67
N SER A 92 -5.09 8.56 -8.12
CA SER A 92 -6.55 8.63 -8.15
C SER A 92 -7.13 9.28 -6.90
N LYS A 93 -6.88 8.66 -5.77
CA LYS A 93 -7.36 9.11 -4.44
C LYS A 93 -6.50 8.51 -3.34
N ALA A 94 -6.71 8.96 -2.12
CA ALA A 94 -6.18 8.27 -0.94
C ALA A 94 -7.33 7.86 -0.03
N VAL A 95 -7.19 6.70 0.61
CA VAL A 95 -8.22 6.04 1.43
C VAL A 95 -7.70 5.76 2.84
N ALA A 96 -8.60 5.82 3.81
CA ALA A 96 -8.31 5.49 5.20
C ALA A 96 -8.55 4.00 5.44
N ILE A 97 -7.51 3.25 5.74
CA ILE A 97 -7.57 1.79 5.85
C ILE A 97 -6.91 1.26 7.12
N CYS A 98 -7.39 0.11 7.62
CA CYS A 98 -6.80 -0.55 8.77
C CYS A 98 -5.43 -1.17 8.45
N LYS A 99 -4.66 -1.46 9.49
CA LYS A 99 -3.33 -2.09 9.34
C LYS A 99 -3.36 -3.44 8.60
N PRO A 100 -4.30 -4.36 8.86
CA PRO A 100 -4.41 -5.59 8.09
C PRO A 100 -4.60 -5.34 6.59
N CYS A 101 -5.58 -4.51 6.18
CA CYS A 101 -5.80 -4.17 4.77
C CYS A 101 -4.57 -3.51 4.14
N HIS A 102 -3.91 -2.58 4.85
CA HIS A 102 -2.70 -1.92 4.38
C HIS A 102 -1.52 -2.88 4.18
N ASN A 103 -1.31 -3.81 5.12
CA ASN A 103 -0.26 -4.82 4.99
C ASN A 103 -0.56 -5.83 3.88
N TYR A 104 -1.83 -6.19 3.68
CA TYR A 104 -2.23 -7.06 2.58
C TYR A 104 -2.00 -6.39 1.22
N TYR A 105 -2.44 -5.14 1.07
CA TYR A 105 -2.23 -4.35 -0.14
C TYR A 105 -0.74 -4.26 -0.49
N HIS A 106 0.11 -3.97 0.50
CA HIS A 106 1.57 -3.97 0.35
C HIS A 106 2.19 -5.37 0.50
N SER A 107 1.64 -6.37 -0.20
CA SER A 107 2.08 -7.77 -0.13
C SER A 107 3.58 -7.98 -0.36
N GLY A 108 4.19 -7.24 -1.27
CA GLY A 108 5.64 -7.28 -1.49
C GLY A 108 6.45 -6.90 -0.25
N ARG A 109 5.99 -5.88 0.50
CA ARG A 109 6.60 -5.52 1.78
C ARG A 109 6.34 -6.56 2.86
N LEU A 110 5.12 -7.09 2.93
CA LEU A 110 4.75 -8.15 3.88
C LEU A 110 5.67 -9.36 3.73
N VAL A 111 5.80 -9.86 2.50
CA VAL A 111 6.67 -11.00 2.15
C VAL A 111 8.12 -10.70 2.46
N SER A 112 8.63 -9.55 2.06
CA SER A 112 10.03 -9.16 2.29
C SER A 112 10.37 -9.09 3.77
N LEU A 113 9.51 -8.48 4.60
CA LEU A 113 9.74 -8.37 6.03
C LEU A 113 9.63 -9.71 6.75
N PHE A 114 8.79 -10.62 6.27
CA PHE A 114 8.73 -11.99 6.77
C PHE A 114 10.02 -12.76 6.46
N LYS A 115 10.48 -12.73 5.21
CA LYS A 115 11.75 -13.35 4.78
C LYS A 115 12.96 -12.84 5.59
N GLN A 116 12.95 -11.57 5.97
CA GLN A 116 13.99 -10.95 6.81
C GLN A 116 13.85 -11.29 8.30
N LYS A 117 12.90 -12.15 8.69
CA LYS A 117 12.61 -12.52 10.09
C LYS A 117 12.38 -11.32 11.00
N ASN A 118 11.72 -10.30 10.46
CA ASN A 118 11.39 -9.10 11.22
C ASN A 118 10.43 -9.43 12.37
N VAL A 119 10.79 -9.10 13.59
CA VAL A 119 10.03 -9.44 14.81
C VAL A 119 8.56 -8.97 14.79
N LEU A 120 8.26 -7.91 14.04
CA LEU A 120 6.89 -7.41 13.88
C LEU A 120 6.05 -8.21 12.88
N TYR A 121 6.66 -9.14 12.14
CA TYR A 121 6.02 -9.93 11.10
C TYR A 121 6.16 -11.43 11.41
N SER A 122 5.67 -11.82 12.59
CA SER A 122 5.61 -13.23 13.01
C SER A 122 4.76 -14.07 12.02
N LYS A 123 4.97 -15.39 12.01
CA LYS A 123 4.17 -16.34 11.22
C LYS A 123 2.68 -16.09 11.36
N GLN A 124 2.20 -16.03 12.60
CA GLN A 124 0.78 -15.83 12.88
C GLN A 124 0.27 -14.50 12.32
N ARG A 125 1.04 -13.44 12.45
CA ARG A 125 0.64 -12.13 11.90
C ARG A 125 0.54 -12.13 10.39
N VAL A 126 1.48 -12.77 9.69
CA VAL A 126 1.47 -12.87 8.22
C VAL A 126 0.28 -13.69 7.76
N LEU A 127 0.02 -14.84 8.40
CA LEU A 127 -1.15 -15.67 8.12
C LEU A 127 -2.47 -14.92 8.37
N ASN A 128 -2.59 -14.20 9.47
CA ASN A 128 -3.78 -13.40 9.76
C ASN A 128 -4.02 -12.29 8.71
N VAL A 129 -2.95 -11.67 8.21
CA VAL A 129 -3.06 -10.65 7.16
C VAL A 129 -3.49 -11.29 5.83
N ALA A 130 -2.90 -12.44 5.46
CA ALA A 130 -3.27 -13.17 4.24
C ALA A 130 -4.75 -13.63 4.32
N GLU A 131 -5.13 -14.27 5.42
CA GLU A 131 -6.52 -14.73 5.64
C GLU A 131 -7.51 -13.58 5.58
N HIS A 132 -7.20 -12.45 6.22
CA HIS A 132 -8.06 -11.26 6.20
C HIS A 132 -8.34 -10.78 4.77
N GLY A 133 -7.30 -10.65 3.95
CA GLY A 133 -7.45 -10.18 2.57
C GLY A 133 -8.11 -11.21 1.66
N PHE A 134 -7.75 -12.49 1.79
CA PHE A 134 -8.37 -13.56 1.00
C PHE A 134 -9.86 -13.67 1.30
N LYS A 135 -10.25 -13.60 2.57
CA LYS A 135 -11.65 -13.60 2.97
C LYS A 135 -12.43 -12.42 2.34
N LEU A 136 -11.87 -11.23 2.34
CA LEU A 136 -12.52 -10.05 1.76
C LEU A 136 -12.71 -10.20 0.24
N ILE A 137 -11.71 -10.72 -0.48
CA ILE A 137 -11.80 -11.01 -1.92
C ILE A 137 -12.86 -12.06 -2.19
N HIS A 138 -12.86 -13.17 -1.44
CA HIS A 138 -13.84 -14.24 -1.58
C HIS A 138 -15.26 -13.74 -1.33
N ASP A 139 -15.49 -13.05 -0.22
CA ASP A 139 -16.81 -12.52 0.16
C ASP A 139 -17.34 -11.54 -0.90
N TRP A 140 -16.46 -10.69 -1.44
CA TRP A 140 -16.82 -9.77 -2.51
C TRP A 140 -17.21 -10.53 -3.78
N ASN A 141 -16.40 -11.49 -4.23
CA ASN A 141 -16.67 -12.30 -5.42
C ASN A 141 -18.00 -13.07 -5.29
N LYS A 142 -18.28 -13.58 -4.10
CA LYS A 142 -19.54 -14.28 -3.80
C LYS A 142 -20.76 -13.36 -3.84
N ALA A 143 -20.59 -12.12 -3.36
CA ALA A 143 -21.66 -11.12 -3.39
C ALA A 143 -21.91 -10.53 -4.80
N HIS A 144 -20.90 -10.58 -5.70
CA HIS A 144 -20.93 -9.97 -7.03
C HIS A 144 -20.65 -11.00 -8.15
N PRO A 145 -21.46 -12.07 -8.27
CA PRO A 145 -21.18 -13.18 -9.19
C PRO A 145 -21.25 -12.81 -10.68
N LYS A 146 -21.79 -11.64 -11.01
CA LYS A 146 -21.90 -11.12 -12.38
C LYS A 146 -20.76 -10.16 -12.75
N GLU A 147 -19.95 -9.77 -11.79
CA GLU A 147 -18.83 -8.87 -12.01
C GLU A 147 -17.53 -9.64 -12.28
N THR A 148 -16.53 -8.92 -12.78
CA THR A 148 -15.19 -9.50 -12.95
C THR A 148 -14.63 -9.86 -11.58
N LYS A 149 -14.22 -11.12 -11.40
CA LYS A 149 -13.66 -11.61 -10.15
C LYS A 149 -12.47 -10.77 -9.70
N LEU A 150 -12.48 -10.40 -8.46
CA LEU A 150 -11.28 -9.88 -7.79
C LEU A 150 -10.26 -11.01 -7.62
N LYS A 151 -9.00 -10.66 -7.83
CA LYS A 151 -7.86 -11.57 -7.70
C LYS A 151 -6.84 -11.00 -6.73
N ALA A 152 -6.14 -11.87 -6.03
CA ALA A 152 -5.02 -11.47 -5.18
C ALA A 152 -3.77 -11.14 -6.03
N TYR A 153 -2.91 -10.27 -5.52
CA TYR A 153 -1.67 -9.96 -6.22
C TYR A 153 -0.66 -11.11 -6.09
N GLN A 154 -0.08 -11.54 -7.20
CA GLN A 154 0.79 -12.73 -7.30
C GLN A 154 1.98 -12.74 -6.33
N THR A 155 2.41 -11.60 -5.82
CA THR A 155 3.53 -11.55 -4.85
C THR A 155 3.25 -12.36 -3.59
N LEU A 156 1.96 -12.58 -3.23
CA LEU A 156 1.60 -13.43 -2.10
C LEU A 156 1.95 -14.91 -2.32
N LEU A 157 2.10 -15.37 -3.57
CA LEU A 157 2.59 -16.72 -3.88
C LEU A 157 4.02 -16.97 -3.36
N GLU A 158 4.78 -15.91 -3.13
CA GLU A 158 6.10 -16.04 -2.51
C GLU A 158 6.04 -16.57 -1.06
N LEU A 159 4.88 -16.51 -0.40
CA LEU A 159 4.67 -17.11 0.90
C LEU A 159 4.65 -18.64 0.84
N LEU A 160 4.21 -19.23 -0.29
CA LEU A 160 4.26 -20.68 -0.51
C LEU A 160 5.69 -21.23 -0.57
N LYS A 161 6.69 -20.38 -0.84
CA LYS A 161 8.11 -20.74 -0.83
C LYS A 161 8.73 -20.70 0.59
N GLN A 162 7.93 -20.34 1.59
CA GLN A 162 8.39 -20.25 2.98
C GLN A 162 7.88 -21.48 3.75
N GLU A 163 8.72 -22.52 3.88
CA GLU A 163 8.39 -23.82 4.51
C GLU A 163 7.62 -23.69 5.82
N GLU A 164 7.93 -22.65 6.59
CA GLU A 164 7.34 -22.44 7.90
C GLU A 164 5.82 -22.14 7.89
N ILE A 165 5.26 -21.69 6.75
CA ILE A 165 3.86 -21.25 6.60
C ILE A 165 3.21 -21.73 5.29
N ALA A 166 3.96 -22.41 4.41
CA ALA A 166 3.51 -22.81 3.07
C ALA A 166 2.17 -23.55 3.11
N ASP A 167 2.09 -24.63 3.88
CA ASP A 167 0.89 -25.47 3.99
C ASP A 167 -0.33 -24.66 4.46
N LYS A 168 -0.12 -23.74 5.42
CA LYS A 168 -1.21 -22.88 5.92
C LYS A 168 -1.66 -21.84 4.89
N VAL A 169 -0.73 -21.32 4.09
CA VAL A 169 -1.07 -20.39 3.00
C VAL A 169 -1.85 -21.12 1.91
N GLU A 170 -1.44 -22.36 1.57
CA GLU A 170 -2.15 -23.21 0.61
C GLU A 170 -3.58 -23.51 1.10
N GLU A 171 -3.74 -23.96 2.36
CA GLU A 171 -5.06 -24.14 2.98
C GLU A 171 -5.96 -22.90 2.87
N LEU A 172 -5.38 -21.70 3.02
CA LEU A 172 -6.13 -20.44 2.92
C LEU A 172 -6.52 -20.12 1.46
N ILE A 173 -5.63 -20.39 0.50
CA ILE A 173 -5.89 -20.21 -0.92
C ILE A 173 -7.07 -21.09 -1.35
N ASP A 174 -7.03 -22.36 -0.98
CA ASP A 174 -8.09 -23.32 -1.30
C ASP A 174 -9.41 -22.98 -0.60
N LYS A 175 -9.35 -22.66 0.70
CA LYS A 175 -10.52 -22.29 1.53
C LYS A 175 -11.28 -21.11 0.95
N TYR A 176 -10.58 -20.13 0.40
CA TYR A 176 -11.16 -18.89 -0.10
C TYR A 176 -11.21 -18.83 -1.63
N GLU A 177 -10.88 -19.90 -2.33
CA GLU A 177 -10.92 -20.02 -3.81
C GLU A 177 -10.17 -18.86 -4.49
N ILE A 178 -8.94 -18.58 -4.05
CA ILE A 178 -8.19 -17.40 -4.46
C ILE A 178 -7.52 -17.60 -5.81
N GLU A 179 -7.90 -16.75 -6.76
CA GLU A 179 -7.17 -16.56 -8.02
C GLU A 179 -6.16 -15.42 -7.88
N PHE A 180 -5.07 -15.52 -8.66
CA PHE A 180 -3.99 -14.52 -8.64
C PHE A 180 -3.89 -13.79 -9.96
N TRP A 181 -3.48 -12.53 -9.89
CA TRP A 181 -3.09 -11.73 -11.05
C TRP A 181 -1.67 -11.18 -10.87
N GLY A 182 -1.05 -10.87 -11.97
CA GLY A 182 0.28 -10.25 -12.00
C GLY A 182 0.40 -9.24 -13.12
N GLU A 183 1.46 -8.46 -13.08
CA GLU A 183 1.76 -7.49 -14.10
C GLU A 183 2.14 -8.17 -15.41
N ASP A 184 1.64 -7.66 -16.54
CA ASP A 184 2.12 -8.06 -17.86
C ASP A 184 3.47 -7.40 -18.15
N THR A 185 4.53 -8.04 -17.66
CA THR A 185 5.90 -7.52 -17.81
C THR A 185 6.42 -7.56 -19.25
N LYS A 186 5.75 -8.29 -20.17
CA LYS A 186 6.18 -8.39 -21.56
C LYS A 186 5.88 -7.13 -22.36
N ASN A 187 4.86 -6.38 -21.97
CA ASN A 187 4.41 -5.18 -22.65
C ASN A 187 4.60 -3.92 -21.79
N MET A 188 5.45 -3.97 -20.78
CA MET A 188 5.75 -2.80 -19.95
C MET A 188 6.63 -1.80 -20.69
N ALA A 189 6.38 -0.51 -20.44
CA ALA A 189 7.28 0.57 -20.83
C ALA A 189 8.69 0.36 -20.26
N GLU A 190 9.69 0.89 -20.95
CA GLU A 190 11.06 0.89 -20.45
C GLU A 190 11.17 1.66 -19.15
N TRP A 191 12.12 1.30 -18.30
CA TRP A 191 12.26 1.84 -16.95
C TRP A 191 12.25 3.37 -16.89
N LYS A 192 13.02 4.01 -17.75
CA LYS A 192 13.16 5.49 -17.83
C LYS A 192 11.96 6.23 -18.39
N GLU A 193 11.00 5.51 -19.00
CA GLU A 193 9.78 6.12 -19.56
C GLU A 193 8.70 6.32 -18.53
N TRP A 194 8.82 5.68 -17.35
CA TRP A 194 7.81 5.75 -16.32
C TRP A 194 7.66 7.15 -15.72
N LYS A 195 6.41 7.56 -15.54
CA LYS A 195 6.03 8.83 -14.92
C LYS A 195 4.88 8.64 -13.93
N LEU A 196 4.96 9.35 -12.82
CA LEU A 196 3.81 9.54 -11.93
C LEU A 196 3.05 10.80 -12.35
N ILE A 197 1.75 10.67 -12.57
CA ILE A 197 0.84 11.80 -12.82
C ILE A 197 0.15 12.13 -11.49
N PHE A 198 0.40 13.34 -10.98
CA PHE A 198 -0.20 13.84 -9.76
C PHE A 198 -0.87 15.19 -10.00
N GLY A 199 -2.21 15.20 -10.06
CA GLY A 199 -2.98 16.35 -10.52
C GLY A 199 -2.70 16.67 -11.98
N LYS A 200 -2.16 17.87 -12.25
CA LYS A 200 -1.79 18.32 -13.61
C LYS A 200 -0.28 18.20 -13.89
N LYS A 201 0.48 17.63 -12.98
CA LYS A 201 1.95 17.54 -13.09
C LYS A 201 2.39 16.11 -13.31
N GLU A 202 3.43 15.96 -14.13
CA GLU A 202 4.14 14.71 -14.36
C GLU A 202 5.46 14.72 -13.58
N TYR A 203 5.78 13.59 -12.98
CA TYR A 203 7.02 13.37 -12.24
C TYR A 203 7.70 12.14 -12.84
N PRO A 204 8.82 12.32 -13.55
CA PRO A 204 9.56 11.19 -14.15
C PRO A 204 10.12 10.29 -13.06
N THR A 205 10.41 9.04 -13.43
CA THR A 205 11.10 8.09 -12.55
C THR A 205 12.39 8.71 -12.00
N PRO A 206 12.70 8.54 -10.71
CA PRO A 206 13.97 8.95 -10.13
C PRO A 206 15.11 7.95 -10.39
N TYR A 207 14.84 6.84 -11.07
CA TYR A 207 15.79 5.75 -11.27
C TYR A 207 15.99 5.47 -12.76
N GLU A 208 17.24 5.38 -13.18
CA GLU A 208 17.59 5.05 -14.57
C GLU A 208 17.26 3.61 -14.96
N ASN A 209 17.37 2.69 -14.00
CA ASN A 209 17.20 1.25 -14.22
C ASN A 209 16.93 0.51 -12.90
N TYR A 210 16.75 -0.83 -13.01
CA TYR A 210 16.51 -1.70 -11.86
C TYR A 210 17.65 -1.66 -10.83
N GLN A 211 18.93 -1.62 -11.28
CA GLN A 211 20.07 -1.60 -10.36
C GLN A 211 20.09 -0.33 -9.52
N ALA A 212 19.89 0.83 -10.15
CA ALA A 212 19.81 2.11 -9.43
C ALA A 212 18.68 2.13 -8.38
N TRP A 213 17.51 1.57 -8.73
CA TRP A 213 16.42 1.39 -7.78
C TRP A 213 16.79 0.44 -6.64
N GLU A 214 17.37 -0.72 -6.94
CA GLU A 214 17.74 -1.72 -5.94
C GLU A 214 18.76 -1.17 -4.92
N GLU A 215 19.77 -0.45 -5.40
CA GLU A 215 20.75 0.22 -4.55
C GLU A 215 20.11 1.27 -3.64
N ALA A 216 19.24 2.11 -4.19
CA ALA A 216 18.50 3.09 -3.41
C ALA A 216 17.62 2.43 -2.32
N MET A 217 16.97 1.32 -2.63
CA MET A 217 16.16 0.57 -1.66
C MET A 217 17.03 -0.10 -0.58
N LYS A 218 18.22 -0.62 -0.92
CA LYS A 218 19.19 -1.15 0.06
C LYS A 218 19.65 -0.08 1.05
N ILE A 219 19.96 1.14 0.56
CA ILE A 219 20.34 2.28 1.39
C ILE A 219 19.18 2.71 2.29
N ALA A 220 17.98 2.85 1.73
CA ALA A 220 16.79 3.22 2.48
C ALA A 220 16.46 2.21 3.59
N SER A 221 16.60 0.91 3.32
CA SER A 221 16.39 -0.16 4.31
C SER A 221 17.40 -0.11 5.46
N LYS A 222 18.68 0.12 5.18
CA LYS A 222 19.72 0.28 6.21
C LYS A 222 19.44 1.49 7.11
N ASN A 223 19.10 2.63 6.51
CA ASN A 223 18.79 3.86 7.23
C ASN A 223 17.53 3.72 8.10
N ASP A 224 16.50 3.02 7.63
CA ASP A 224 15.28 2.74 8.40
C ASP A 224 15.56 1.85 9.62
N THR A 225 16.50 0.93 9.52
CA THR A 225 16.97 0.08 10.63
C THR A 225 17.72 0.90 11.70
N VAL A 226 18.63 1.78 11.28
CA VAL A 226 19.39 2.67 12.17
C VAL A 226 18.46 3.68 12.86
N ARG A 227 17.49 4.24 12.14
CA ARG A 227 16.53 5.21 12.69
C ARG A 227 15.56 4.59 13.69
N LYS A 228 15.13 3.35 13.48
CA LYS A 228 14.29 2.61 14.45
C LYS A 228 15.04 2.34 15.75
N ALA A 229 16.35 2.12 15.67
CA ALA A 229 17.20 1.94 16.85
C ALA A 229 17.45 3.26 17.62
N SER A 230 17.44 4.42 16.94
CA SER A 230 17.82 5.71 17.53
C SER A 230 16.64 6.61 17.90
N ASN A 231 15.49 6.55 17.21
CA ASN A 231 14.29 7.32 17.59
C ASN A 231 13.04 6.90 16.79
N PRO A 232 12.07 6.19 17.39
CA PRO A 232 10.88 5.69 16.71
C PRO A 232 9.92 6.79 16.21
N PHE A 233 10.16 8.08 16.52
CA PHE A 233 9.23 9.17 16.23
C PHE A 233 9.78 10.30 15.34
N LYS A 234 11.05 10.26 14.92
CA LYS A 234 11.63 11.28 14.03
C LYS A 234 12.05 10.72 12.68
N GLY A 235 11.50 11.33 11.62
CA GLY A 235 11.93 11.31 10.22
C GLY A 235 12.07 9.93 9.57
N GLY A 236 11.34 9.66 8.50
CA GLY A 236 11.52 8.47 7.67
C GLY A 236 12.60 8.70 6.60
N ALA A 237 13.09 7.65 5.95
CA ALA A 237 14.05 7.67 4.82
C ALA A 237 13.67 8.65 3.67
N TYR A 238 12.49 9.21 3.73
CA TYR A 238 11.92 10.18 2.79
C TYR A 238 12.61 11.55 2.78
N ASP A 239 13.27 11.96 3.88
CA ASP A 239 13.93 13.27 3.91
C ASP A 239 15.23 13.27 3.11
N GLU A 240 15.92 12.12 3.01
CA GLU A 240 17.15 11.97 2.20
C GLU A 240 16.84 11.80 0.73
N ILE A 241 15.81 11.01 0.38
CA ILE A 241 15.34 10.87 -1.01
C ILE A 241 14.78 12.22 -1.51
N SER A 242 14.11 12.97 -0.64
CA SER A 242 13.63 14.32 -0.95
C SER A 242 14.78 15.31 -1.19
N ALA A 243 15.92 15.13 -0.52
CA ALA A 243 17.12 15.93 -0.74
C ALA A 243 17.80 15.55 -2.07
N ILE A 244 17.85 14.26 -2.43
CA ILE A 244 18.36 13.79 -3.73
C ILE A 244 17.50 14.34 -4.87
N LEU A 245 16.16 14.26 -4.75
CA LEU A 245 15.23 14.77 -5.76
C LEU A 245 15.23 16.29 -5.90
N LYS A 246 15.63 17.05 -4.87
CA LYS A 246 15.80 18.51 -4.93
C LYS A 246 17.11 18.94 -5.60
N ASN A 247 18.13 18.10 -5.55
CA ASN A 247 19.45 18.40 -6.15
C ASN A 247 19.58 17.98 -7.62
N THR A 248 18.52 17.37 -8.18
CA THR A 248 18.44 16.95 -9.60
C THR A 248 17.53 17.88 -10.43
N GLN A 249 17.09 19.01 -9.89
CA GLN A 249 16.49 20.13 -10.59
C GLN A 249 17.54 21.26 -10.65
#